data_65a2951ade757cc2e6f2aad7e6a90807
#
_entry.id   65a2951ade757cc2e6f2aad7e6a90807
#
_cell.length_a   1.000
_cell.length_b   1.000
_cell.length_c   1.000
_cell.angle_alpha   90.00
_cell.angle_beta   90.00
_cell.angle_gamma   90.00
#
_symmetry.space_group_name_H-M   'P 1'
#
loop_
_entity.id
_entity.type
_entity.pdbx_description
1 polymer ?
#
loop_
_entity_poly.entity_id
_entity_poly.type
_entity_poly.pdbx_seq_one_letter_code
_entity_poly.pdbx_strand_id
1 'polypeptide(L)'
;DLGARWLLNLAYMTLGKYPQEVPPEHLIEEKVFQSEHDPGRFRDAAGELGVAAVGLAGGCCVDDFDGDGDLDIVASSWGFRDQLKLFSQNAAGRFDDRTLAAGLAGELGGLNLCHADYDNDGALDILVLRGGWLDGAEQFPNSLLRNLGGGVFDDVTEKAGLLAFSPTQVAAWGDYDNDGWLDLFIGNEANTAGIYD
;
A
#
# COMPACT_ATOMS: atom_id res chain seq x y z
N ASP A 1 -22.55 -3.35 -25.84
CA ASP A 1 -22.07 -3.27 -24.48
C ASP A 1 -21.38 -1.93 -24.24
N LEU A 2 -21.86 -1.16 -23.24
CA LEU A 2 -21.35 0.19 -22.92
C LEU A 2 -19.88 0.14 -22.48
N GLY A 3 -19.46 -0.89 -21.75
CA GLY A 3 -18.09 -1.04 -21.28
C GLY A 3 -17.10 -1.24 -22.41
N ALA A 4 -17.43 -2.11 -23.36
CA ALA A 4 -16.60 -2.33 -24.55
C ALA A 4 -16.46 -1.07 -25.40
N ARG A 5 -17.57 -0.31 -25.56
CA ARG A 5 -17.57 0.97 -26.28
C ARG A 5 -16.68 2.00 -25.60
N TRP A 6 -16.73 2.10 -24.25
CA TRP A 6 -15.88 2.97 -23.46
C TRP A 6 -14.40 2.63 -23.64
N LEU A 7 -14.03 1.37 -23.45
CA LEU A 7 -12.66 0.88 -23.62
C LEU A 7 -12.10 1.13 -25.01
N LEU A 8 -12.95 0.97 -26.05
CA LEU A 8 -12.56 1.26 -27.42
C LEU A 8 -12.15 2.73 -27.59
N ASN A 9 -12.95 3.67 -27.09
CA ASN A 9 -12.63 5.09 -27.18
C ASN A 9 -11.33 5.44 -26.41
N LEU A 10 -11.12 4.87 -25.20
CA LEU A 10 -9.88 5.04 -24.47
C LEU A 10 -8.66 4.52 -25.25
N ALA A 11 -8.78 3.36 -25.90
CA ALA A 11 -7.72 2.80 -26.74
C ALA A 11 -7.36 3.74 -27.89
N TYR A 12 -8.35 4.32 -28.57
CA TYR A 12 -8.12 5.30 -29.63
C TYR A 12 -7.49 6.60 -29.09
N MET A 13 -7.86 7.05 -27.90
CA MET A 13 -7.21 8.19 -27.23
C MET A 13 -5.73 7.90 -26.93
N THR A 14 -5.44 6.71 -26.41
CA THR A 14 -4.05 6.29 -26.11
C THR A 14 -3.19 6.23 -27.38
N LEU A 15 -3.79 5.85 -28.52
CA LEU A 15 -3.10 5.81 -29.81
C LEU A 15 -3.02 7.19 -30.50
N GLY A 16 -3.59 8.24 -29.94
CA GLY A 16 -3.66 9.58 -30.55
C GLY A 16 -4.60 9.63 -31.77
N LYS A 17 -5.56 8.73 -31.88
CA LYS A 17 -6.46 8.53 -33.02
C LYS A 17 -7.91 8.93 -32.74
N TYR A 18 -8.21 9.34 -31.53
CA TYR A 18 -9.51 9.82 -31.13
C TYR A 18 -9.64 11.34 -31.44
N PRO A 19 -10.81 11.81 -31.86
CA PRO A 19 -12.03 11.08 -32.22
C PRO A 19 -12.06 10.57 -33.69
N GLN A 20 -11.09 10.95 -34.51
CA GLN A 20 -11.13 10.91 -35.97
C GLN A 20 -11.21 9.49 -36.55
N GLU A 21 -10.55 8.53 -35.91
CA GLU A 21 -10.49 7.16 -36.42
C GLU A 21 -11.43 6.22 -35.64
N VAL A 22 -12.17 6.68 -34.65
CA VAL A 22 -13.18 5.87 -33.97
C VAL A 22 -14.36 5.62 -34.90
N PRO A 23 -14.81 4.35 -35.08
CA PRO A 23 -15.99 4.07 -35.87
C PRO A 23 -17.21 4.87 -35.37
N PRO A 24 -17.96 5.56 -36.25
CA PRO A 24 -19.03 6.49 -35.83
C PRO A 24 -20.06 5.88 -34.87
N GLU A 25 -20.42 4.61 -35.10
CA GLU A 25 -21.38 3.86 -34.29
C GLU A 25 -20.88 3.59 -32.86
N HIS A 26 -19.57 3.71 -32.65
CA HIS A 26 -18.93 3.49 -31.35
C HIS A 26 -18.36 4.76 -30.74
N LEU A 27 -18.37 5.87 -31.46
CA LEU A 27 -17.85 7.14 -30.96
C LEU A 27 -18.63 7.60 -29.71
N ILE A 28 -17.90 7.94 -28.68
CA ILE A 28 -18.39 8.68 -27.51
C ILE A 28 -17.91 10.12 -27.68
N GLU A 29 -18.82 11.07 -27.67
CA GLU A 29 -18.47 12.48 -27.87
C GLU A 29 -17.54 12.99 -26.77
N GLU A 30 -16.61 13.87 -27.11
CA GLU A 30 -15.61 14.43 -26.21
C GLU A 30 -16.21 15.05 -24.93
N LYS A 31 -17.38 15.68 -25.06
CA LYS A 31 -18.09 16.28 -23.92
C LYS A 31 -18.46 15.28 -22.82
N VAL A 32 -18.58 13.96 -23.15
CA VAL A 32 -18.88 12.92 -22.15
C VAL A 32 -17.67 12.63 -21.26
N PHE A 33 -16.46 12.92 -21.75
CA PHE A 33 -15.22 12.76 -21.02
C PHE A 33 -14.80 14.02 -20.27
N GLN A 34 -15.49 15.15 -20.49
CA GLN A 34 -15.22 16.39 -19.79
C GLN A 34 -15.78 16.29 -18.37
N SER A 35 -14.93 16.55 -17.40
CA SER A 35 -15.35 16.71 -16.01
C SER A 35 -15.85 18.13 -15.77
N GLU A 36 -16.92 18.29 -15.01
CA GLU A 36 -17.36 19.61 -14.51
C GLU A 36 -16.34 20.22 -13.54
N HIS A 37 -15.44 19.39 -13.03
CA HIS A 37 -14.36 19.76 -12.14
C HIS A 37 -13.02 19.40 -12.79
N ASP A 38 -12.16 20.36 -12.98
CA ASP A 38 -10.76 20.12 -13.38
C ASP A 38 -9.91 19.99 -12.11
N PRO A 39 -9.52 18.77 -11.68
CA PRO A 39 -8.66 18.58 -10.52
C PRO A 39 -7.21 19.03 -10.79
N GLY A 40 -6.92 19.53 -11.99
CA GLY A 40 -5.56 19.81 -12.45
C GLY A 40 -4.79 18.53 -12.80
N ARG A 41 -3.50 18.68 -13.02
CA ARG A 41 -2.59 17.57 -13.30
C ARG A 41 -1.71 17.27 -12.09
N PHE A 42 -1.66 16.03 -11.68
CA PHE A 42 -0.64 15.61 -10.72
C PHE A 42 0.74 15.73 -11.35
N ARG A 43 1.65 16.35 -10.63
CA ARG A 43 3.06 16.44 -11.00
C ARG A 43 3.82 15.35 -10.25
N ASP A 44 4.65 14.61 -10.95
CA ASP A 44 5.60 13.72 -10.30
C ASP A 44 6.66 14.57 -9.57
N ALA A 45 6.64 14.49 -8.25
CA ALA A 45 7.55 15.19 -7.36
C ALA A 45 8.48 14.23 -6.59
N ALA A 46 8.41 12.91 -6.85
CA ALA A 46 9.10 11.90 -6.06
C ALA A 46 10.61 12.14 -5.98
N GLY A 47 11.25 12.49 -7.11
CA GLY A 47 12.69 12.79 -7.13
C GLY A 47 13.06 14.05 -6.36
N GLU A 48 12.24 15.11 -6.45
CA GLU A 48 12.48 16.37 -5.72
C GLU A 48 12.29 16.20 -4.22
N LEU A 49 11.28 15.41 -3.84
CA LEU A 49 10.93 15.20 -2.43
C LEU A 49 11.79 14.13 -1.74
N GLY A 50 12.54 13.32 -2.48
CA GLY A 50 13.43 12.31 -1.91
C GLY A 50 12.78 10.93 -1.73
N VAL A 51 11.59 10.70 -2.32
CA VAL A 51 10.84 9.44 -2.20
C VAL A 51 10.85 8.58 -3.47
N ALA A 52 11.77 8.86 -4.40
CA ALA A 52 11.91 8.07 -5.62
C ALA A 52 12.49 6.68 -5.31
N ALA A 53 11.64 5.73 -4.97
CA ALA A 53 11.99 4.33 -4.81
C ALA A 53 11.73 3.55 -6.09
N VAL A 54 12.62 2.60 -6.40
CA VAL A 54 12.47 1.69 -7.54
C VAL A 54 12.18 0.29 -7.01
N GLY A 55 11.11 -0.32 -7.48
CA GLY A 55 10.69 -1.66 -7.09
C GLY A 55 9.46 -2.09 -7.89
N LEU A 56 8.96 -3.27 -7.60
CA LEU A 56 7.66 -3.73 -8.09
C LEU A 56 6.59 -3.16 -7.15
N ALA A 57 5.64 -2.40 -7.69
CA ALA A 57 4.63 -1.69 -6.90
C ALA A 57 3.92 -2.62 -5.89
N GLY A 58 4.00 -2.26 -4.62
CA GLY A 58 3.32 -2.92 -3.50
C GLY A 58 2.32 -1.99 -2.81
N GLY A 59 2.17 -2.12 -1.51
CA GLY A 59 1.36 -1.24 -0.67
C GLY A 59 2.08 0.04 -0.29
N CYS A 60 1.30 1.02 0.15
CA CYS A 60 1.79 2.26 0.72
C CYS A 60 0.87 2.72 1.86
N CYS A 61 1.47 3.13 2.97
CA CYS A 61 0.80 3.82 4.06
C CYS A 61 1.38 5.22 4.21
N VAL A 62 0.53 6.18 4.54
CA VAL A 62 0.93 7.56 4.81
C VAL A 62 0.29 7.99 6.11
N ASP A 63 1.08 8.21 7.13
CA ASP A 63 0.65 8.67 8.45
C ASP A 63 1.86 9.19 9.22
N ASP A 64 1.66 9.69 10.45
CA ASP A 64 2.71 10.12 11.36
C ASP A 64 3.25 8.90 12.13
N PHE A 65 4.29 8.27 11.61
CA PHE A 65 4.86 7.06 12.22
C PHE A 65 5.92 7.36 13.29
N ASP A 66 6.49 8.56 13.34
CA ASP A 66 7.48 8.89 14.35
C ASP A 66 6.96 9.82 15.46
N GLY A 67 5.72 10.31 15.32
CA GLY A 67 5.03 11.10 16.34
C GLY A 67 5.45 12.57 16.36
N ASP A 68 6.02 13.08 15.27
CA ASP A 68 6.51 14.47 15.18
C ASP A 68 5.46 15.45 14.63
N GLY A 69 4.34 14.94 14.12
CA GLY A 69 3.22 15.70 13.59
C GLY A 69 3.28 15.94 12.07
N ASP A 70 4.34 15.53 11.40
CA ASP A 70 4.47 15.54 9.95
C ASP A 70 4.14 14.14 9.37
N LEU A 71 3.72 14.06 8.10
CA LEU A 71 3.34 12.78 7.50
C LEU A 71 4.55 12.05 6.93
N ASP A 72 4.70 10.79 7.31
CA ASP A 72 5.69 9.85 6.80
C ASP A 72 5.09 8.94 5.73
N ILE A 73 5.94 8.23 5.01
CA ILE A 73 5.54 7.28 3.97
C ILE A 73 6.22 5.94 4.22
N VAL A 74 5.41 4.88 4.36
CA VAL A 74 5.89 3.50 4.30
C VAL A 74 5.49 2.91 2.96
N ALA A 75 6.45 2.37 2.22
CA ALA A 75 6.24 1.79 0.91
C ALA A 75 6.84 0.39 0.83
N SER A 76 6.06 -0.57 0.32
CA SER A 76 6.50 -1.93 0.06
C SER A 76 6.63 -2.20 -1.44
N SER A 77 7.19 -3.34 -1.75
CA SER A 77 7.24 -3.90 -3.10
C SER A 77 6.78 -5.35 -3.05
N TRP A 78 6.02 -5.82 -4.03
CA TRP A 78 5.63 -7.21 -4.08
C TRP A 78 6.77 -8.16 -4.52
N GLY A 79 7.92 -7.62 -4.91
CA GLY A 79 9.14 -8.39 -5.13
C GLY A 79 9.74 -8.88 -3.81
N PHE A 80 9.84 -10.19 -3.61
CA PHE A 80 10.31 -10.82 -2.36
C PHE A 80 11.73 -10.45 -1.92
N ARG A 81 12.50 -9.75 -2.73
CA ARG A 81 13.86 -9.29 -2.42
C ARG A 81 13.95 -7.77 -2.27
N ASP A 82 12.87 -7.08 -2.48
CA ASP A 82 12.83 -5.63 -2.41
C ASP A 82 12.61 -5.19 -0.97
N GLN A 83 13.42 -4.26 -0.52
CA GLN A 83 13.40 -3.73 0.84
C GLN A 83 12.16 -2.85 1.07
N LEU A 84 11.41 -3.09 2.15
CA LEU A 84 10.41 -2.16 2.70
C LEU A 84 11.10 -0.82 2.99
N LYS A 85 10.45 0.29 2.70
CA LYS A 85 10.97 1.63 2.86
C LYS A 85 10.14 2.45 3.83
N LEU A 86 10.82 3.16 4.72
CA LEU A 86 10.24 4.23 5.53
C LEU A 86 10.94 5.55 5.14
N PHE A 87 10.14 6.53 4.80
CA PHE A 87 10.58 7.88 4.50
C PHE A 87 9.92 8.84 5.49
N SER A 88 10.71 9.46 6.38
CA SER A 88 10.20 10.49 7.29
C SER A 88 10.35 11.88 6.69
N GLN A 89 9.31 12.69 6.85
CA GLN A 89 9.32 14.07 6.42
C GLN A 89 10.22 14.91 7.34
N ASN A 90 11.02 15.77 6.77
CA ASN A 90 11.88 16.68 7.50
C ASN A 90 11.34 18.12 7.47
N ALA A 91 11.87 18.98 8.31
CA ALA A 91 11.45 20.38 8.45
C ALA A 91 11.50 21.22 7.14
N ALA A 92 12.13 20.72 6.08
CA ALA A 92 12.14 21.35 4.76
C ALA A 92 11.01 20.83 3.86
N GLY A 93 10.11 19.97 4.36
CA GLY A 93 9.04 19.33 3.60
C GLY A 93 9.56 18.31 2.58
N ARG A 94 10.74 17.77 2.79
CA ARG A 94 11.34 16.69 2.00
C ARG A 94 11.40 15.44 2.86
N PHE A 95 11.66 14.30 2.25
CA PHE A 95 11.70 13.02 2.95
C PHE A 95 13.12 12.47 3.01
N ASP A 96 13.47 11.93 4.17
CA ASP A 96 14.71 11.22 4.42
C ASP A 96 14.43 9.71 4.54
N ASP A 97 15.21 8.87 3.87
CA ASP A 97 15.11 7.40 4.01
C ASP A 97 15.58 6.99 5.42
N ARG A 98 14.63 6.60 6.25
CA ARG A 98 14.85 6.17 7.64
C ARG A 98 14.85 4.65 7.80
N THR A 99 14.71 3.90 6.74
CA THR A 99 14.54 2.43 6.74
C THR A 99 15.49 1.71 7.69
N LEU A 100 16.79 2.00 7.60
CA LEU A 100 17.80 1.34 8.47
C LEU A 100 17.71 1.82 9.93
N ALA A 101 17.51 3.11 10.14
CA ALA A 101 17.39 3.70 11.47
C ALA A 101 16.11 3.23 12.19
N ALA A 102 15.07 2.95 11.43
CA ALA A 102 13.80 2.42 11.91
C ALA A 102 13.83 0.92 12.28
N GLY A 103 14.95 0.23 12.10
CA GLY A 103 15.03 -1.20 12.37
C GLY A 103 14.45 -2.11 11.28
N LEU A 104 14.07 -1.54 10.12
CA LEU A 104 13.39 -2.26 9.04
C LEU A 104 14.36 -2.97 8.08
N ALA A 105 15.65 -3.02 8.38
CA ALA A 105 16.63 -3.70 7.55
C ALA A 105 16.33 -5.21 7.45
N GLY A 106 16.12 -5.69 6.24
CA GLY A 106 15.78 -7.10 6.00
C GLY A 106 14.28 -7.40 5.97
N GLU A 107 13.42 -6.42 6.26
CA GLU A 107 11.99 -6.53 5.98
C GLU A 107 11.76 -6.41 4.48
N LEU A 108 11.51 -7.54 3.84
CA LEU A 108 11.47 -7.65 2.38
C LEU A 108 10.07 -7.96 1.88
N GLY A 109 9.78 -7.48 0.68
CA GLY A 109 8.51 -7.75 0.00
C GLY A 109 7.34 -6.97 0.61
N GLY A 110 6.14 -7.40 0.25
CA GLY A 110 4.88 -6.82 0.70
C GLY A 110 4.00 -6.45 -0.48
N LEU A 111 2.98 -7.25 -0.73
CA LEU A 111 1.96 -6.95 -1.74
C LEU A 111 1.10 -5.78 -1.29
N ASN A 112 0.81 -5.72 0.00
CA ASN A 112 -0.01 -4.68 0.60
C ASN A 112 0.48 -4.33 2.01
N LEU A 113 0.04 -3.20 2.53
CA LEU A 113 0.32 -2.71 3.87
C LEU A 113 -0.98 -2.27 4.54
N CYS A 114 -1.07 -2.51 5.84
CA CYS A 114 -2.07 -1.92 6.72
C CYS A 114 -1.35 -1.33 7.93
N HIS A 115 -1.91 -0.28 8.55
CA HIS A 115 -1.39 0.28 9.78
C HIS A 115 -2.52 0.54 10.76
N ALA A 116 -2.22 0.46 12.04
CA ALA A 116 -3.10 0.81 13.16
C ALA A 116 -2.26 0.86 14.43
N ASP A 117 -2.74 1.53 15.44
CA ASP A 117 -2.27 1.41 16.82
C ASP A 117 -3.01 0.20 17.44
N TYR A 118 -2.46 -1.04 17.20
CA TYR A 118 -3.19 -2.26 17.57
C TYR A 118 -3.12 -2.56 19.07
N ASP A 119 -2.12 -2.04 19.78
CA ASP A 119 -1.95 -2.28 21.21
C ASP A 119 -2.25 -1.05 22.08
N ASN A 120 -2.86 -0.01 21.47
CA ASN A 120 -3.30 1.22 22.14
C ASN A 120 -2.17 1.96 22.87
N ASP A 121 -0.92 1.87 22.40
CA ASP A 121 0.22 2.56 23.01
C ASP A 121 0.46 3.98 22.48
N GLY A 122 -0.31 4.38 21.46
CA GLY A 122 -0.29 5.70 20.82
C GLY A 122 0.68 5.80 19.65
N ALA A 123 1.36 4.71 19.26
CA ALA A 123 2.21 4.65 18.09
C ALA A 123 1.58 3.77 17.00
N LEU A 124 1.75 4.15 15.73
CA LEU A 124 1.16 3.40 14.62
C LEU A 124 2.05 2.22 14.22
N ASP A 125 1.49 1.03 14.26
CA ASP A 125 2.12 -0.22 13.86
C ASP A 125 1.85 -0.54 12.40
N ILE A 126 2.65 -1.45 11.81
CA ILE A 126 2.55 -1.81 10.40
C ILE A 126 2.36 -3.32 10.25
N LEU A 127 1.35 -3.72 9.50
CA LEU A 127 1.18 -5.08 9.04
C LEU A 127 1.58 -5.18 7.56
N VAL A 128 2.60 -5.97 7.27
CA VAL A 128 3.08 -6.24 5.92
C VAL A 128 2.45 -7.53 5.41
N LEU A 129 1.67 -7.44 4.33
CA LEU A 129 0.99 -8.57 3.73
C LEU A 129 1.80 -9.11 2.56
N ARG A 130 2.22 -10.37 2.66
CA ARG A 130 3.01 -11.05 1.63
C ARG A 130 2.17 -12.10 0.92
N GLY A 131 1.66 -11.72 -0.23
CA GLY A 131 0.83 -12.57 -1.05
C GLY A 131 1.12 -12.39 -2.52
N GLY A 132 0.24 -12.88 -3.35
CA GLY A 132 0.27 -12.70 -4.78
C GLY A 132 0.48 -14.00 -5.56
N TRP A 133 0.51 -13.84 -6.86
CA TRP A 133 0.57 -14.95 -7.83
C TRP A 133 2.00 -15.44 -8.12
N LEU A 134 2.97 -15.05 -7.31
CA LEU A 134 4.35 -15.48 -7.50
C LEU A 134 4.54 -16.87 -6.90
N ASP A 135 5.16 -17.76 -7.65
CA ASP A 135 5.60 -19.07 -7.14
C ASP A 135 6.49 -18.87 -5.92
N GLY A 136 6.13 -19.51 -4.81
CA GLY A 136 6.86 -19.42 -3.55
C GLY A 136 6.36 -18.33 -2.61
N ALA A 137 5.23 -17.66 -2.88
CA ALA A 137 4.62 -16.68 -1.97
C ALA A 137 4.34 -17.29 -0.58
N GLU A 138 3.99 -18.57 -0.53
CA GLU A 138 3.78 -19.33 0.71
C GLU A 138 5.04 -19.51 1.56
N GLN A 139 6.21 -19.16 1.07
CA GLN A 139 7.48 -19.22 1.82
C GLN A 139 7.76 -17.94 2.62
N PHE A 140 6.97 -16.90 2.43
CA PHE A 140 7.14 -15.59 3.06
C PHE A 140 5.93 -15.29 3.96
N PRO A 141 6.10 -15.33 5.29
CA PRO A 141 5.02 -14.97 6.20
C PRO A 141 4.74 -13.49 6.14
N ASN A 142 3.55 -13.08 6.60
CA ASN A 142 3.29 -11.68 6.90
C ASN A 142 4.23 -11.19 8.02
N SER A 143 4.39 -9.89 8.20
CA SER A 143 5.08 -9.32 9.37
C SER A 143 4.19 -8.31 10.07
N LEU A 144 4.04 -8.47 11.39
CA LEU A 144 3.52 -7.42 12.28
C LEU A 144 4.71 -6.69 12.89
N LEU A 145 4.89 -5.46 12.48
CA LEU A 145 5.98 -4.58 12.89
C LEU A 145 5.42 -3.60 13.91
N ARG A 146 5.73 -3.85 15.20
CA ARG A 146 5.34 -2.99 16.30
C ARG A 146 6.22 -1.75 16.34
N ASN A 147 5.62 -0.57 16.43
CA ASN A 147 6.31 0.68 16.62
C ASN A 147 6.66 0.88 18.11
N LEU A 148 7.91 1.03 18.40
CA LEU A 148 8.41 1.27 19.76
C LEU A 148 8.44 2.76 20.14
N GLY A 149 7.84 3.60 19.30
CA GLY A 149 7.88 5.05 19.37
C GLY A 149 9.03 5.65 18.55
N GLY A 150 8.80 6.87 18.03
CA GLY A 150 9.78 7.59 17.21
C GLY A 150 10.13 6.90 15.87
N GLY A 151 9.20 6.13 15.31
CA GLY A 151 9.38 5.45 14.04
C GLY A 151 10.41 4.30 14.07
N VAL A 152 10.58 3.65 15.22
CA VAL A 152 11.46 2.47 15.38
C VAL A 152 10.60 1.23 15.56
N PHE A 153 10.83 0.20 14.76
CA PHE A 153 9.99 -0.99 14.70
C PHE A 153 10.72 -2.26 15.16
N ASP A 154 9.94 -3.19 15.75
CA ASP A 154 10.34 -4.56 16.10
C ASP A 154 9.36 -5.56 15.44
N ASP A 155 9.87 -6.61 14.82
CA ASP A 155 9.01 -7.67 14.29
C ASP A 155 8.50 -8.55 15.44
N VAL A 156 7.20 -8.45 15.70
CA VAL A 156 6.51 -9.20 16.77
C VAL A 156 5.61 -10.31 16.25
N THR A 157 5.69 -10.63 14.97
CA THR A 157 4.80 -11.58 14.27
C THR A 157 4.67 -12.92 15.00
N GLU A 158 5.79 -13.52 15.38
CA GLU A 158 5.76 -14.80 16.09
C GLU A 158 5.17 -14.66 17.50
N LYS A 159 5.54 -13.59 18.22
CA LYS A 159 5.03 -13.31 19.58
C LYS A 159 3.52 -13.06 19.58
N ALA A 160 3.00 -12.41 18.52
CA ALA A 160 1.59 -12.13 18.32
C ALA A 160 0.79 -13.35 17.80
N GLY A 161 1.45 -14.50 17.56
CA GLY A 161 0.78 -15.70 17.04
C GLY A 161 0.37 -15.61 15.56
N LEU A 162 0.90 -14.64 14.82
CA LEU A 162 0.55 -14.37 13.42
C LEU A 162 1.49 -15.02 12.42
N LEU A 163 2.45 -15.84 12.87
CA LEU A 163 3.39 -16.53 11.98
C LEU A 163 2.67 -17.62 11.17
N ALA A 164 2.21 -17.25 10.00
CA ALA A 164 1.53 -18.14 9.05
C ALA A 164 2.10 -17.95 7.64
N PHE A 165 2.32 -19.05 6.96
CA PHE A 165 2.86 -19.10 5.60
C PHE A 165 1.72 -19.27 4.60
N SER A 166 0.97 -18.20 4.40
CA SER A 166 -0.18 -18.19 3.49
C SER A 166 -0.12 -16.94 2.61
N PRO A 167 -0.38 -17.06 1.30
CA PRO A 167 -0.46 -15.90 0.43
C PRO A 167 -1.59 -14.98 0.88
N THR A 168 -1.26 -13.81 1.41
CA THR A 168 -2.21 -12.85 1.97
C THR A 168 -2.39 -11.67 1.04
N GLN A 169 -3.65 -11.35 0.70
CA GLN A 169 -4.02 -10.26 -0.21
C GLN A 169 -4.46 -9.02 0.54
N VAL A 170 -5.21 -9.20 1.62
CA VAL A 170 -5.90 -8.13 2.31
C VAL A 170 -5.98 -8.42 3.80
N ALA A 171 -5.92 -7.34 4.59
CA ALA A 171 -6.27 -7.38 5.99
C ALA A 171 -7.06 -6.12 6.37
N ALA A 172 -7.75 -6.18 7.49
CA ALA A 172 -8.48 -5.06 8.06
C ALA A 172 -8.41 -5.12 9.58
N TRP A 173 -8.23 -3.97 10.19
CA TRP A 173 -8.33 -3.76 11.62
C TRP A 173 -9.74 -3.27 11.99
N GLY A 174 -10.28 -3.70 13.09
CA GLY A 174 -11.55 -3.23 13.63
C GLY A 174 -11.89 -3.93 14.92
N ASP A 175 -12.47 -3.23 15.87
CA ASP A 175 -13.00 -3.78 17.11
C ASP A 175 -14.38 -4.40 16.79
N TYR A 176 -14.43 -5.72 16.49
CA TYR A 176 -15.65 -6.37 16.02
C TYR A 176 -16.60 -6.74 17.17
N ASP A 177 -16.06 -6.94 18.37
CA ASP A 177 -16.84 -7.36 19.54
C ASP A 177 -17.08 -6.22 20.56
N ASN A 178 -16.52 -5.02 20.30
CA ASN A 178 -16.62 -3.80 21.10
C ASN A 178 -15.99 -3.93 22.49
N ASP A 179 -14.85 -4.62 22.60
CA ASP A 179 -14.08 -4.75 23.82
C ASP A 179 -13.07 -3.62 24.03
N GLY A 180 -12.84 -2.79 23.01
CA GLY A 180 -11.94 -1.65 23.01
C GLY A 180 -10.54 -1.96 22.47
N TRP A 181 -10.28 -3.17 22.02
CA TRP A 181 -9.07 -3.57 21.32
C TRP A 181 -9.35 -3.76 19.83
N LEU A 182 -8.33 -3.61 19.03
CA LEU A 182 -8.47 -3.86 17.59
C LEU A 182 -8.25 -5.34 17.29
N ASP A 183 -9.26 -5.91 16.64
CA ASP A 183 -9.18 -7.24 16.04
C ASP A 183 -8.58 -7.17 14.63
N LEU A 184 -8.03 -8.28 14.18
CA LEU A 184 -7.41 -8.39 12.88
C LEU A 184 -8.09 -9.46 12.02
N PHE A 185 -8.69 -9.04 10.90
CA PHE A 185 -9.13 -9.95 9.85
C PHE A 185 -8.05 -10.07 8.77
N ILE A 186 -7.67 -11.29 8.41
CA ILE A 186 -6.70 -11.60 7.34
C ILE A 186 -7.35 -12.46 6.25
N GLY A 187 -7.32 -11.97 5.02
CA GLY A 187 -7.81 -12.67 3.83
C GLY A 187 -6.68 -13.32 3.04
N ASN A 188 -6.67 -14.67 3.00
CA ASN A 188 -5.66 -15.46 2.33
C ASN A 188 -6.17 -16.05 1.01
N GLU A 189 -5.30 -16.14 0.00
CA GLU A 189 -5.56 -16.91 -1.21
C GLU A 189 -5.48 -18.42 -0.91
N ALA A 190 -6.43 -19.17 -1.47
CA ALA A 190 -6.49 -20.64 -1.42
C ALA A 190 -6.50 -21.27 0.00
N ASN A 191 -6.61 -20.45 1.04
CA ASN A 191 -6.74 -20.88 2.44
C ASN A 191 -7.93 -20.20 3.12
N THR A 192 -8.30 -20.71 4.30
CA THR A 192 -9.32 -20.05 5.11
C THR A 192 -8.82 -18.70 5.62
N ALA A 193 -9.66 -17.68 5.51
CA ALA A 193 -9.43 -16.40 6.19
C ALA A 193 -9.36 -16.61 7.71
N GLY A 194 -8.57 -15.80 8.39
CA GLY A 194 -8.45 -15.81 9.86
C GLY A 194 -9.01 -14.52 10.46
N ILE A 195 -9.59 -14.64 11.64
CA ILE A 195 -9.90 -13.55 12.56
C ILE A 195 -9.06 -13.78 13.81
N TYR A 196 -8.39 -12.75 14.29
CA TYR A 196 -7.51 -12.78 15.45
C TYR A 196 -7.95 -11.69 16.45
N ASP A 197 -8.24 -12.12 17.68
CA ASP A 197 -8.57 -11.26 18.83
C ASP A 197 -7.32 -10.82 19.58
#